data_316f91757d7e9937f02c63c007b5ddb0
#
_entry.id   316f91757d7e9937f02c63c007b5ddb0
#
_cell.length_a   1.000
_cell.length_b   1.000
_cell.length_c   1.000
_cell.angle_alpha   90.00
_cell.angle_beta   90.00
_cell.angle_gamma   90.00
#
_symmetry.space_group_name_H-M   'P 1'
#
loop_
_entity.id
_entity.type
_entity.pdbx_description
1 polymer ?
#
loop_
_entity_poly.entity_id
_entity_poly.type
_entity_poly.pdbx_seq_one_letter_code
_entity_poly.pdbx_strand_id
1 'polypeptide(L)'
;YRTGKNSKMIQLSILKITEYGPWTLTLGSDREHELQMLQASLYKQVQKLFSEKNCLVFLNRSDEFFVVSNGLTLDDHVEIQKTLEELFEVHLTISIGFGESPFEANLKAYDGRKNNIILNKEHNIFGFIDDKSELNVSIMHLDVDDLKSKRKDTSPYEISAIIFDLHSKIVKYFIQKNSLTFFMGGDNYMVVASSEAKNSVQNFIDMIKNNDNISLNCGIGNAQTSRDAVKLATKSLDTIRDIRDSGKPKPDVYEL
;
A
#
# COMPACT_ATOMS: atom_id res chain seq x y z
N TYR A 1 -14.63 -30.98 -18.68
CA TYR A 1 -14.79 -30.56 -17.27
C TYR A 1 -13.62 -29.65 -16.92
N ARG A 2 -13.78 -28.34 -17.04
CA ARG A 2 -12.89 -27.36 -16.44
C ARG A 2 -13.31 -27.23 -14.98
N THR A 3 -12.53 -27.80 -14.07
CA THR A 3 -12.58 -27.42 -12.66
C THR A 3 -12.11 -25.96 -12.60
N GLY A 4 -13.07 -25.03 -12.52
CA GLY A 4 -12.76 -23.63 -12.29
C GLY A 4 -12.04 -23.52 -10.94
N LYS A 5 -10.73 -23.28 -10.95
CA LYS A 5 -10.07 -22.66 -9.82
C LYS A 5 -10.75 -21.30 -9.65
N ASN A 6 -11.57 -21.13 -8.62
CA ASN A 6 -11.98 -19.80 -8.20
C ASN A 6 -10.68 -19.05 -7.87
N SER A 7 -10.21 -18.22 -8.79
CA SER A 7 -9.07 -17.37 -8.53
C SER A 7 -9.48 -16.34 -7.48
N LYS A 8 -8.66 -16.23 -6.43
CA LYS A 8 -8.89 -15.24 -5.39
C LYS A 8 -8.53 -13.86 -5.95
N MET A 9 -9.41 -12.90 -5.70
CA MET A 9 -9.33 -11.57 -6.29
C MET A 9 -8.96 -10.53 -5.24
N ILE A 10 -8.46 -9.39 -5.70
CA ILE A 10 -8.19 -8.20 -4.89
C ILE A 10 -8.88 -6.99 -5.49
N GLN A 11 -9.45 -6.13 -4.64
CA GLN A 11 -9.99 -4.83 -5.02
C GLN A 11 -9.05 -3.71 -4.56
N LEU A 12 -8.76 -2.80 -5.46
CA LEU A 12 -7.95 -1.61 -5.20
C LEU A 12 -8.74 -0.36 -5.56
N SER A 13 -8.72 0.62 -4.66
CA SER A 13 -9.29 1.94 -4.91
C SER A 13 -8.19 2.99 -4.89
N ILE A 14 -8.17 3.86 -5.89
CA ILE A 14 -7.23 4.97 -6.00
C ILE A 14 -8.01 6.26 -5.80
N LEU A 15 -7.72 6.98 -4.71
CA LEU A 15 -8.26 8.30 -4.42
C LEU A 15 -7.27 9.35 -4.85
N LYS A 16 -7.72 10.35 -5.58
CA LYS A 16 -6.89 11.45 -6.03
C LYS A 16 -7.61 12.78 -5.86
N ILE A 17 -6.90 13.82 -5.39
CA ILE A 17 -7.42 15.19 -5.44
C ILE A 17 -7.52 15.61 -6.91
N THR A 18 -8.72 15.95 -7.33
CA THR A 18 -9.00 16.36 -8.71
C THR A 18 -8.31 17.69 -8.99
N GLU A 19 -7.59 17.78 -10.12
CA GLU A 19 -6.89 19.01 -10.55
C GLU A 19 -5.97 19.61 -9.47
N TYR A 20 -5.29 18.76 -8.70
CA TYR A 20 -4.44 19.19 -7.58
C TYR A 20 -3.40 20.25 -7.98
N GLY A 21 -2.66 20.05 -9.06
CA GLY A 21 -1.66 21.00 -9.54
C GLY A 21 -2.24 22.41 -9.78
N PRO A 22 -3.24 22.58 -10.67
CA PRO A 22 -3.90 23.86 -10.87
C PRO A 22 -4.50 24.46 -9.60
N TRP A 23 -5.10 23.64 -8.74
CA TRP A 23 -5.68 24.11 -7.49
C TRP A 23 -4.62 24.68 -6.53
N THR A 24 -3.45 24.07 -6.41
CA THR A 24 -2.37 24.59 -5.54
C THR A 24 -1.90 25.98 -5.93
N LEU A 25 -1.98 26.33 -7.22
CA LEU A 25 -1.60 27.66 -7.70
C LEU A 25 -2.53 28.76 -7.18
N THR A 26 -3.78 28.43 -6.84
CA THR A 26 -4.76 29.37 -6.29
C THR A 26 -4.42 29.83 -4.87
N LEU A 27 -3.55 29.11 -4.16
CA LEU A 27 -3.15 29.37 -2.77
C LEU A 27 -2.01 30.41 -2.66
N GLY A 28 -1.49 30.91 -3.78
CA GLY A 28 -0.37 31.86 -3.79
C GLY A 28 1.01 31.18 -3.67
N SER A 29 2.05 31.99 -3.48
CA SER A 29 3.45 31.51 -3.47
C SER A 29 3.90 30.95 -2.13
N ASP A 30 3.34 31.42 -1.01
CA ASP A 30 3.65 30.99 0.36
C ASP A 30 2.70 29.90 0.82
N ARG A 31 2.63 28.81 0.07
CA ARG A 31 1.63 27.75 0.27
C ARG A 31 2.18 26.44 0.84
N GLU A 32 3.50 26.24 0.84
CA GLU A 32 4.08 24.92 1.15
C GLU A 32 3.69 24.39 2.53
N HIS A 33 3.73 25.23 3.57
CA HIS A 33 3.35 24.81 4.91
C HIS A 33 1.85 24.45 5.02
N GLU A 34 0.97 25.20 4.33
CA GLU A 34 -0.48 24.91 4.29
C GLU A 34 -0.77 23.61 3.56
N LEU A 35 -0.07 23.36 2.44
CA LEU A 35 -0.17 22.10 1.69
C LEU A 35 0.28 20.91 2.52
N GLN A 36 1.38 21.03 3.27
CA GLN A 36 1.85 19.96 4.15
C GLN A 36 0.84 19.65 5.27
N MET A 37 0.27 20.69 5.88
CA MET A 37 -0.79 20.50 6.90
C MET A 37 -2.06 19.87 6.32
N LEU A 38 -2.51 20.32 5.16
CA LEU A 38 -3.66 19.75 4.46
C LEU A 38 -3.42 18.27 4.13
N GLN A 39 -2.27 17.95 3.53
CA GLN A 39 -1.92 16.58 3.15
C GLN A 39 -1.89 15.65 4.37
N ALA A 40 -1.30 16.09 5.48
CA ALA A 40 -1.25 15.33 6.72
C ALA A 40 -2.66 15.11 7.31
N SER A 41 -3.49 16.15 7.32
CA SER A 41 -4.87 16.11 7.84
C SER A 41 -5.77 15.24 6.95
N LEU A 42 -5.66 15.37 5.64
CA LEU A 42 -6.40 14.54 4.68
C LEU A 42 -6.01 13.06 4.83
N TYR A 43 -4.71 12.77 4.88
CA TYR A 43 -4.23 11.39 5.07
C TYR A 43 -4.74 10.77 6.37
N LYS A 44 -4.74 11.53 7.47
CA LYS A 44 -5.32 11.09 8.75
C LYS A 44 -6.79 10.68 8.60
N GLN A 45 -7.60 11.48 7.90
CA GLN A 45 -9.03 11.18 7.73
C GLN A 45 -9.27 10.03 6.74
N VAL A 46 -8.50 9.96 5.67
CA VAL A 46 -8.55 8.81 4.74
C VAL A 46 -8.23 7.51 5.48
N GLN A 47 -7.16 7.49 6.29
CA GLN A 47 -6.82 6.34 7.15
C GLN A 47 -7.97 5.96 8.08
N LYS A 48 -8.57 6.95 8.77
CA LYS A 48 -9.67 6.70 9.71
C LYS A 48 -10.86 6.05 9.01
N LEU A 49 -11.38 6.68 7.96
CA LEU A 49 -12.61 6.26 7.29
C LEU A 49 -12.49 4.86 6.66
N PHE A 50 -11.38 4.59 5.98
CA PHE A 50 -11.18 3.28 5.37
C PHE A 50 -10.82 2.19 6.37
N SER A 51 -10.08 2.50 7.43
CA SER A 51 -9.75 1.51 8.48
C SER A 51 -10.97 1.06 9.27
N GLU A 52 -11.95 1.93 9.47
CA GLU A 52 -13.25 1.59 10.08
C GLU A 52 -14.03 0.57 9.24
N LYS A 53 -13.76 0.50 7.95
CA LYS A 53 -14.33 -0.49 7.02
C LYS A 53 -13.35 -1.65 6.68
N ASN A 54 -12.40 -1.93 7.56
CA ASN A 54 -11.41 -3.00 7.45
C ASN A 54 -10.47 -2.91 6.23
N CYS A 55 -10.25 -1.72 5.71
CA CYS A 55 -9.34 -1.46 4.60
C CYS A 55 -7.98 -0.94 5.06
N LEU A 56 -6.99 -1.05 4.19
CA LEU A 56 -5.63 -0.57 4.38
C LEU A 56 -5.32 0.52 3.36
N VAL A 57 -4.85 1.67 3.86
CA VAL A 57 -4.55 2.85 3.05
C VAL A 57 -3.05 3.06 2.97
N PHE A 58 -2.57 3.39 1.78
CA PHE A 58 -1.20 3.79 1.51
C PHE A 58 -1.13 5.19 0.89
N LEU A 59 -0.20 5.99 1.34
CA LEU A 59 0.16 7.25 0.69
C LEU A 59 1.07 6.93 -0.50
N ASN A 60 0.58 7.16 -1.72
CA ASN A 60 1.39 7.00 -2.93
C ASN A 60 2.09 8.30 -3.30
N ARG A 61 1.35 9.39 -3.33
CA ARG A 61 1.84 10.78 -3.49
C ARG A 61 1.00 11.71 -2.62
N SER A 62 1.45 12.94 -2.46
CA SER A 62 0.79 13.94 -1.62
C SER A 62 -0.70 14.17 -1.94
N ASP A 63 -1.12 13.90 -3.16
CA ASP A 63 -2.49 14.07 -3.67
C ASP A 63 -3.18 12.75 -4.03
N GLU A 64 -2.54 11.60 -3.74
CA GLU A 64 -3.00 10.30 -4.22
C GLU A 64 -2.82 9.19 -3.20
N PHE A 65 -3.89 8.49 -2.89
CA PHE A 65 -3.92 7.38 -1.94
C PHE A 65 -4.33 6.08 -2.63
N PHE A 66 -3.64 5.00 -2.28
CA PHE A 66 -4.01 3.66 -2.69
C PHE A 66 -4.66 2.94 -1.52
N VAL A 67 -5.81 2.33 -1.76
CA VAL A 67 -6.56 1.61 -0.74
C VAL A 67 -6.78 0.18 -1.22
N VAL A 68 -6.35 -0.78 -0.42
CA VAL A 68 -6.78 -2.16 -0.62
C VAL A 68 -8.16 -2.30 -0.01
N SER A 69 -9.17 -2.23 -0.87
CA SER A 69 -10.58 -1.99 -0.50
C SER A 69 -11.45 -3.24 -0.62
N ASN A 70 -10.87 -4.41 -0.38
CA ASN A 70 -11.62 -5.67 -0.38
C ASN A 70 -12.86 -5.59 0.51
N GLY A 71 -14.01 -5.92 -0.08
CA GLY A 71 -15.28 -5.91 0.62
C GLY A 71 -16.04 -4.57 0.63
N LEU A 72 -15.43 -3.48 0.15
CA LEU A 72 -16.14 -2.20 0.02
C LEU A 72 -17.10 -2.21 -1.17
N THR A 73 -18.30 -1.73 -0.91
CA THR A 73 -19.33 -1.49 -1.94
C THR A 73 -19.15 -0.11 -2.60
N LEU A 74 -19.90 0.14 -3.67
CA LEU A 74 -19.97 1.47 -4.27
C LEU A 74 -20.52 2.50 -3.28
N ASP A 75 -21.54 2.16 -2.50
CA ASP A 75 -22.16 3.05 -1.52
C ASP A 75 -21.17 3.44 -0.41
N ASP A 76 -20.33 2.51 0.03
CA ASP A 76 -19.25 2.80 0.98
C ASP A 76 -18.27 3.84 0.42
N HIS A 77 -17.89 3.73 -0.85
CA HIS A 77 -17.01 4.70 -1.51
C HIS A 77 -17.66 6.08 -1.62
N VAL A 78 -18.96 6.13 -1.96
CA VAL A 78 -19.74 7.38 -2.01
C VAL A 78 -19.79 8.06 -0.65
N GLU A 79 -20.09 7.32 0.41
CA GLU A 79 -20.14 7.82 1.78
C GLU A 79 -18.80 8.42 2.22
N ILE A 80 -17.70 7.70 1.98
CA ILE A 80 -16.35 8.15 2.33
C ILE A 80 -15.99 9.42 1.56
N GLN A 81 -16.24 9.43 0.24
CA GLN A 81 -15.93 10.60 -0.60
C GLN A 81 -16.68 11.85 -0.14
N LYS A 82 -17.99 11.74 0.10
CA LYS A 82 -18.80 12.86 0.63
C LYS A 82 -18.20 13.42 1.91
N THR A 83 -17.90 12.54 2.86
CA THR A 83 -17.32 12.95 4.15
C THR A 83 -16.00 13.68 3.97
N LEU A 84 -15.12 13.21 3.08
CA LEU A 84 -13.83 13.86 2.84
C LEU A 84 -13.99 15.22 2.14
N GLU A 85 -14.87 15.32 1.14
CA GLU A 85 -15.11 16.57 0.42
C GLU A 85 -15.76 17.64 1.30
N GLU A 86 -16.65 17.25 2.23
CA GLU A 86 -17.24 18.15 3.21
C GLU A 86 -16.21 18.68 4.23
N LEU A 87 -15.23 17.84 4.62
CA LEU A 87 -14.24 18.22 5.62
C LEU A 87 -13.11 19.10 5.07
N PHE A 88 -12.74 18.96 3.79
CA PHE A 88 -11.52 19.54 3.23
C PHE A 88 -11.75 20.53 2.09
N GLU A 89 -12.97 20.78 1.67
CA GLU A 89 -13.29 21.66 0.53
C GLU A 89 -12.48 21.31 -0.75
N VAL A 90 -12.17 20.03 -0.94
CA VAL A 90 -11.47 19.49 -2.11
C VAL A 90 -12.39 18.58 -2.90
N HIS A 91 -12.15 18.47 -4.21
CA HIS A 91 -12.81 17.48 -5.05
C HIS A 91 -11.94 16.25 -5.21
N LEU A 92 -12.53 15.08 -5.00
CA LEU A 92 -11.85 13.81 -5.11
C LEU A 92 -12.38 13.01 -6.32
N THR A 93 -11.47 12.32 -6.98
CA THR A 93 -11.78 11.28 -7.96
C THR A 93 -11.41 9.94 -7.37
N ILE A 94 -12.29 8.95 -7.45
CA ILE A 94 -12.03 7.58 -7.03
C ILE A 94 -12.04 6.68 -8.27
N SER A 95 -11.01 5.85 -8.40
CA SER A 95 -10.93 4.82 -9.43
C SER A 95 -10.82 3.46 -8.76
N ILE A 96 -11.68 2.52 -9.14
CA ILE A 96 -11.76 1.19 -8.52
C ILE A 96 -11.37 0.15 -9.56
N GLY A 97 -10.47 -0.73 -9.19
CA GLY A 97 -10.02 -1.84 -10.01
C GLY A 97 -10.09 -3.16 -9.25
N PHE A 98 -10.21 -4.23 -10.01
CA PHE A 98 -10.40 -5.58 -9.52
C PHE A 98 -9.54 -6.54 -10.34
N GLY A 99 -8.78 -7.43 -9.71
CA GLY A 99 -7.85 -8.30 -10.43
C GLY A 99 -7.36 -9.49 -9.62
N GLU A 100 -6.71 -10.44 -10.28
CA GLU A 100 -6.07 -11.60 -9.65
C GLU A 100 -4.76 -11.24 -8.94
N SER A 101 -4.19 -10.08 -9.28
CA SER A 101 -2.99 -9.53 -8.64
C SER A 101 -3.17 -8.06 -8.29
N PRO A 102 -2.42 -7.53 -7.30
CA PRO A 102 -2.47 -6.12 -6.94
C PRO A 102 -2.15 -5.19 -8.11
N PHE A 103 -1.17 -5.53 -8.93
CA PHE A 103 -0.80 -4.69 -10.08
C PHE A 103 -1.86 -4.72 -11.18
N GLU A 104 -2.51 -5.87 -11.40
CA GLU A 104 -3.66 -5.96 -12.32
C GLU A 104 -4.83 -5.09 -11.84
N ALA A 105 -5.17 -5.15 -10.55
CA ALA A 105 -6.21 -4.30 -9.97
C ALA A 105 -5.88 -2.80 -10.14
N ASN A 106 -4.62 -2.41 -9.98
CA ASN A 106 -4.13 -1.06 -10.24
C ASN A 106 -4.34 -0.67 -11.73
N LEU A 107 -3.97 -1.53 -12.67
CA LEU A 107 -4.18 -1.26 -14.10
C LEU A 107 -5.67 -1.14 -14.45
N LYS A 108 -6.50 -1.98 -13.87
CA LYS A 108 -7.97 -1.90 -14.04
C LYS A 108 -8.56 -0.61 -13.49
N ALA A 109 -8.11 -0.14 -12.32
CA ALA A 109 -8.51 1.14 -11.76
C ALA A 109 -8.09 2.30 -12.69
N TYR A 110 -6.86 2.27 -13.20
CA TYR A 110 -6.37 3.24 -14.17
C TYR A 110 -7.19 3.24 -15.47
N ASP A 111 -7.43 2.06 -16.04
CA ASP A 111 -8.21 1.90 -17.28
C ASP A 111 -9.65 2.37 -17.11
N GLY A 112 -10.27 2.09 -15.97
CA GLY A 112 -11.60 2.56 -15.63
C GLY A 112 -11.71 4.08 -15.69
N ARG A 113 -10.72 4.79 -15.14
CA ARG A 113 -10.65 6.26 -15.18
C ARG A 113 -10.33 6.77 -16.58
N LYS A 114 -9.33 6.19 -17.24
CA LYS A 114 -8.87 6.57 -18.58
C LYS A 114 -9.96 6.45 -19.63
N ASN A 115 -10.72 5.36 -19.58
CA ASN A 115 -11.78 5.05 -20.53
C ASN A 115 -13.15 5.58 -20.09
N ASN A 116 -13.19 6.39 -19.03
CA ASN A 116 -14.40 7.03 -18.51
C ASN A 116 -15.53 6.03 -18.20
N ILE A 117 -15.16 4.88 -17.61
CA ILE A 117 -16.12 3.86 -17.16
C ILE A 117 -16.71 4.34 -15.83
N ILE A 118 -17.89 4.94 -15.91
CA ILE A 118 -18.53 5.64 -14.80
C ILE A 118 -19.31 4.63 -13.94
N LEU A 119 -18.98 4.56 -12.65
CA LEU A 119 -19.77 3.86 -11.63
C LEU A 119 -20.74 4.80 -10.93
N ASN A 120 -20.29 6.02 -10.62
CA ASN A 120 -21.14 7.08 -10.08
C ASN A 120 -20.68 8.44 -10.62
N LYS A 121 -21.54 9.08 -11.43
CA LYS A 121 -21.21 10.35 -12.09
C LYS A 121 -21.19 11.52 -11.12
N GLU A 122 -22.14 11.57 -10.19
CA GLU A 122 -22.27 12.65 -9.20
C GLU A 122 -21.02 12.76 -8.31
N HIS A 123 -20.43 11.61 -7.97
CA HIS A 123 -19.28 11.51 -7.05
C HIS A 123 -17.96 11.21 -7.75
N ASN A 124 -17.86 11.33 -9.07
CA ASN A 124 -16.61 11.07 -9.81
C ASN A 124 -15.96 9.72 -9.46
N ILE A 125 -16.76 8.65 -9.44
CA ILE A 125 -16.28 7.29 -9.18
C ILE A 125 -16.31 6.49 -10.48
N PHE A 126 -15.16 5.89 -10.80
CA PHE A 126 -14.91 5.18 -12.05
C PHE A 126 -14.38 3.78 -11.79
N GLY A 127 -14.49 2.91 -12.78
CA GLY A 127 -13.82 1.61 -12.79
C GLY A 127 -14.75 0.43 -12.71
N PHE A 128 -14.38 -0.56 -11.88
CA PHE A 128 -15.02 -1.86 -11.82
C PHE A 128 -15.17 -2.31 -10.36
N ILE A 129 -16.34 -2.81 -10.01
CA ILE A 129 -16.62 -3.49 -8.73
C ILE A 129 -17.15 -4.88 -9.04
N ASP A 130 -16.67 -5.86 -8.32
CA ASP A 130 -17.20 -7.23 -8.34
C ASP A 130 -17.47 -7.69 -6.89
N ASP A 131 -18.74 -7.97 -6.60
CA ASP A 131 -19.23 -8.41 -5.30
C ASP A 131 -19.40 -9.94 -5.18
N LYS A 132 -19.04 -10.68 -6.25
CA LYS A 132 -19.28 -12.13 -6.35
C LYS A 132 -18.02 -12.98 -6.19
N SER A 133 -16.85 -12.40 -6.39
CA SER A 133 -15.60 -13.16 -6.33
C SER A 133 -15.12 -13.36 -4.90
N GLU A 134 -14.42 -14.47 -4.67
CA GLU A 134 -13.72 -14.70 -3.41
C GLU A 134 -12.56 -13.72 -3.29
N LEU A 135 -12.53 -12.95 -2.20
CA LEU A 135 -11.50 -11.94 -1.94
C LEU A 135 -10.38 -12.50 -1.08
N ASN A 136 -9.15 -12.12 -1.40
CA ASN A 136 -7.99 -12.42 -0.58
C ASN A 136 -6.92 -11.34 -0.72
N VAL A 137 -6.20 -11.08 0.35
CA VAL A 137 -5.08 -10.14 0.38
C VAL A 137 -3.89 -10.82 1.02
N SER A 138 -2.72 -10.66 0.43
CA SER A 138 -1.44 -10.98 1.04
C SER A 138 -0.63 -9.70 1.23
N ILE A 139 -0.19 -9.45 2.45
CA ILE A 139 0.68 -8.32 2.80
C ILE A 139 2.03 -8.87 3.26
N MET A 140 3.11 -8.31 2.72
CA MET A 140 4.46 -8.51 3.19
C MET A 140 4.93 -7.24 3.87
N HIS A 141 5.29 -7.33 5.15
CA HIS A 141 5.87 -6.24 5.92
C HIS A 141 7.39 -6.49 6.02
N LEU A 142 8.16 -5.63 5.35
CA LEU A 142 9.62 -5.69 5.37
C LEU A 142 10.18 -4.61 6.28
N ASP A 143 11.20 -4.97 7.06
CA ASP A 143 12.01 -4.00 7.80
C ASP A 143 13.51 -4.31 7.67
N VAL A 144 14.34 -3.29 7.94
CA VAL A 144 15.79 -3.47 7.98
C VAL A 144 16.19 -4.05 9.33
N ASP A 145 16.84 -5.21 9.31
CA ASP A 145 17.37 -5.82 10.52
C ASP A 145 18.60 -5.04 11.01
N ASP A 146 18.66 -4.79 12.32
CA ASP A 146 19.77 -4.11 13.00
C ASP A 146 20.20 -2.75 12.41
N LEU A 147 19.24 -1.94 12.00
CA LEU A 147 19.52 -0.56 11.59
C LEU A 147 20.21 0.27 12.69
N LYS A 148 20.01 -0.12 13.97
CA LYS A 148 20.61 0.57 15.13
C LYS A 148 22.14 0.53 15.11
N SER A 149 22.76 -0.53 14.64
CA SER A 149 24.23 -0.62 14.56
C SER A 149 24.77 0.33 13.49
N LYS A 150 24.09 0.47 12.36
CA LYS A 150 24.47 1.40 11.29
C LYS A 150 24.31 2.88 11.68
N ARG A 151 23.35 3.19 12.55
CA ARG A 151 23.10 4.57 13.03
C ARG A 151 24.22 5.13 13.91
N LYS A 152 25.13 4.30 14.44
CA LYS A 152 26.23 4.77 15.29
C LYS A 152 27.27 5.59 14.51
N ASP A 153 27.50 5.21 13.24
CA ASP A 153 28.58 5.77 12.43
C ASP A 153 28.06 6.49 11.17
N THR A 154 26.74 6.64 11.03
CA THR A 154 26.08 7.21 9.84
C THR A 154 25.05 8.24 10.28
N SER A 155 25.07 9.43 9.67
CA SER A 155 24.12 10.49 10.01
C SER A 155 22.67 10.12 9.65
N PRO A 156 21.67 10.71 10.32
CA PRO A 156 20.26 10.44 9.99
C PRO A 156 19.90 10.69 8.53
N TYR A 157 20.52 11.68 7.89
CA TYR A 157 20.26 11.99 6.49
C TYR A 157 20.87 10.94 5.53
N GLU A 158 22.08 10.46 5.82
CA GLU A 158 22.69 9.38 5.06
C GLU A 158 21.91 8.07 5.22
N ILE A 159 21.37 7.79 6.42
CA ILE A 159 20.43 6.66 6.63
C ILE A 159 19.20 6.82 5.75
N SER A 160 18.63 8.01 5.64
CA SER A 160 17.49 8.26 4.75
C SER A 160 17.83 7.98 3.28
N ALA A 161 19.03 8.34 2.82
CA ALA A 161 19.47 8.03 1.47
C ALA A 161 19.53 6.51 1.20
N ILE A 162 20.04 5.73 2.16
CA ILE A 162 20.06 4.26 2.09
C ILE A 162 18.62 3.70 2.04
N ILE A 163 17.72 4.21 2.88
CA ILE A 163 16.32 3.78 2.95
C ILE A 163 15.59 4.06 1.63
N PHE A 164 15.80 5.22 1.01
CA PHE A 164 15.17 5.55 -0.27
C PHE A 164 15.73 4.75 -1.45
N ASP A 165 17.04 4.46 -1.47
CA ASP A 165 17.63 3.55 -2.46
C ASP A 165 17.04 2.14 -2.33
N LEU A 166 16.93 1.64 -1.10
CA LEU A 166 16.30 0.35 -0.82
C LEU A 166 14.84 0.33 -1.27
N HIS A 167 14.07 1.41 -0.98
CA HIS A 167 12.69 1.53 -1.44
C HIS A 167 12.60 1.40 -2.98
N SER A 168 13.47 2.10 -3.71
CA SER A 168 13.51 2.00 -5.17
C SER A 168 13.77 0.56 -5.66
N LYS A 169 14.67 -0.16 -5.00
CA LYS A 169 14.98 -1.57 -5.32
C LYS A 169 13.77 -2.48 -5.06
N ILE A 170 13.10 -2.31 -3.93
CA ILE A 170 11.89 -3.06 -3.57
C ILE A 170 10.79 -2.83 -4.61
N VAL A 171 10.49 -1.58 -4.95
CA VAL A 171 9.48 -1.22 -5.95
C VAL A 171 9.79 -1.88 -7.30
N LYS A 172 11.03 -1.74 -7.79
CA LYS A 172 11.44 -2.27 -9.10
C LYS A 172 11.39 -3.80 -9.16
N TYR A 173 11.70 -4.47 -8.06
CA TYR A 173 11.66 -5.92 -7.99
C TYR A 173 10.21 -6.44 -7.97
N PHE A 174 9.39 -5.91 -7.07
CA PHE A 174 8.05 -6.46 -6.84
C PHE A 174 6.99 -6.00 -7.85
N ILE A 175 7.20 -4.88 -8.56
CA ILE A 175 6.30 -4.54 -9.68
C ILE A 175 6.38 -5.59 -10.81
N GLN A 176 7.57 -6.16 -11.05
CA GLN A 176 7.76 -7.26 -12.01
C GLN A 176 7.15 -8.58 -11.53
N LYS A 177 6.76 -8.64 -10.25
CA LYS A 177 6.05 -9.74 -9.61
C LYS A 177 4.57 -9.40 -9.38
N ASN A 178 4.00 -8.53 -10.20
CA ASN A 178 2.59 -8.13 -10.16
C ASN A 178 2.11 -7.59 -8.79
N SER A 179 2.99 -6.94 -8.06
CA SER A 179 2.76 -6.46 -6.71
C SER A 179 3.01 -4.96 -6.58
N LEU A 180 2.51 -4.35 -5.51
CA LEU A 180 2.64 -2.93 -5.22
C LEU A 180 3.42 -2.74 -3.92
N THR A 181 4.38 -1.84 -3.92
CA THR A 181 5.22 -1.52 -2.75
C THR A 181 4.98 -0.10 -2.30
N PHE A 182 4.85 0.09 -0.97
CA PHE A 182 4.67 1.38 -0.34
C PHE A 182 5.66 1.58 0.81
N PHE A 183 6.20 2.80 0.88
CA PHE A 183 7.05 3.22 1.99
C PHE A 183 6.19 3.62 3.19
N MET A 184 6.49 3.05 4.37
CA MET A 184 5.69 3.26 5.58
C MET A 184 6.34 4.22 6.59
N GLY A 185 7.51 4.74 6.25
CA GLY A 185 8.31 5.57 7.14
C GLY A 185 9.37 4.76 7.90
N GLY A 186 10.41 5.45 8.39
CA GLY A 186 11.53 4.79 9.06
C GLY A 186 12.25 3.84 8.12
N ASP A 187 12.28 2.58 8.49
CA ASP A 187 12.88 1.47 7.75
C ASP A 187 11.85 0.40 7.33
N ASN A 188 10.58 0.79 7.30
CA ASN A 188 9.47 -0.12 7.05
C ASN A 188 8.90 0.06 5.63
N TYR A 189 8.64 -1.06 4.98
CA TYR A 189 8.01 -1.14 3.66
C TYR A 189 6.88 -2.16 3.70
N MET A 190 5.82 -1.91 2.95
CA MET A 190 4.76 -2.89 2.76
C MET A 190 4.60 -3.21 1.29
N VAL A 191 4.47 -4.49 1.00
CA VAL A 191 4.15 -5.00 -0.34
C VAL A 191 2.77 -5.62 -0.28
N VAL A 192 1.86 -5.10 -1.10
CA VAL A 192 0.63 -5.79 -1.42
C VAL A 192 0.99 -6.85 -2.45
N ALA A 193 1.01 -8.10 -2.02
CA ALA A 193 1.75 -9.17 -2.69
C ALA A 193 0.86 -10.10 -3.53
N SER A 194 1.35 -10.41 -4.72
CA SER A 194 0.91 -11.60 -5.48
C SER A 194 1.52 -12.87 -4.91
N SER A 195 1.03 -14.03 -5.34
CA SER A 195 1.66 -15.32 -5.00
C SER A 195 3.10 -15.39 -5.50
N GLU A 196 3.40 -14.82 -6.67
CA GLU A 196 4.75 -14.78 -7.23
C GLU A 196 5.71 -13.97 -6.36
N ALA A 197 5.25 -12.83 -5.84
CA ALA A 197 6.03 -12.00 -4.91
C ALA A 197 6.36 -12.76 -3.62
N LYS A 198 5.38 -13.42 -3.02
CA LYS A 198 5.60 -14.24 -1.82
C LYS A 198 6.64 -15.33 -2.06
N ASN A 199 6.54 -16.04 -3.17
CA ASN A 199 7.46 -17.13 -3.50
C ASN A 199 8.89 -16.64 -3.79
N SER A 200 9.08 -15.37 -4.11
CA SER A 200 10.38 -14.80 -4.50
C SER A 200 11.00 -13.89 -3.43
N VAL A 201 10.33 -13.64 -2.32
CA VAL A 201 10.81 -12.66 -1.32
C VAL A 201 12.13 -13.09 -0.67
N GLN A 202 12.35 -14.36 -0.41
CA GLN A 202 13.64 -14.85 0.12
C GLN A 202 14.79 -14.56 -0.86
N ASN A 203 14.58 -14.80 -2.17
CA ASN A 203 15.59 -14.48 -3.19
C ASN A 203 15.90 -12.98 -3.22
N PHE A 204 14.89 -12.13 -3.03
CA PHE A 204 15.11 -10.69 -2.93
C PHE A 204 15.94 -10.32 -1.70
N ILE A 205 15.63 -10.88 -0.55
CA ILE A 205 16.36 -10.65 0.70
C ILE A 205 17.83 -11.07 0.55
N ASP A 206 18.09 -12.24 -0.02
CA ASP A 206 19.44 -12.75 -0.28
C ASP A 206 20.22 -11.85 -1.25
N MET A 207 19.55 -11.35 -2.29
CA MET A 207 20.15 -10.42 -3.26
C MET A 207 20.55 -9.10 -2.58
N ILE A 208 19.70 -8.50 -1.77
CA ILE A 208 19.99 -7.25 -1.04
C ILE A 208 21.12 -7.46 -0.03
N LYS A 209 21.12 -8.59 0.67
CA LYS A 209 22.19 -8.92 1.60
C LYS A 209 23.54 -9.04 0.91
N ASN A 210 23.59 -9.70 -0.25
CA ASN A 210 24.84 -9.93 -1.00
C ASN A 210 25.36 -8.66 -1.69
N ASN A 211 24.45 -7.85 -2.25
CA ASN A 211 24.84 -6.68 -3.05
C ASN A 211 25.03 -5.42 -2.23
N ASP A 212 24.20 -5.22 -1.20
CA ASP A 212 24.13 -3.98 -0.43
C ASP A 212 24.59 -4.15 1.03
N ASN A 213 24.85 -5.37 1.47
CA ASN A 213 25.15 -5.70 2.85
C ASN A 213 24.06 -5.20 3.84
N ILE A 214 22.80 -5.30 3.42
CA ILE A 214 21.63 -4.96 4.22
C ILE A 214 20.84 -6.24 4.50
N SER A 215 20.59 -6.51 5.76
CA SER A 215 19.72 -7.62 6.18
C SER A 215 18.29 -7.13 6.32
N LEU A 216 17.34 -7.88 5.77
CA LEU A 216 15.91 -7.61 5.83
C LEU A 216 15.18 -8.73 6.54
N ASN A 217 14.12 -8.35 7.26
CA ASN A 217 13.11 -9.28 7.75
C ASN A 217 11.82 -9.07 6.99
N CYS A 218 11.05 -10.12 6.79
CA CYS A 218 9.75 -10.08 6.13
C CYS A 218 8.71 -10.90 6.89
N GLY A 219 7.71 -10.22 7.43
CA GLY A 219 6.48 -10.86 7.93
C GLY A 219 5.41 -10.90 6.86
N ILE A 220 4.78 -12.04 6.65
CA ILE A 220 3.70 -12.24 5.67
C ILE A 220 2.41 -12.54 6.40
N GLY A 221 1.33 -11.89 5.97
CA GLY A 221 -0.02 -12.15 6.46
C GLY A 221 -1.02 -12.27 5.32
N ASN A 222 -1.94 -13.22 5.44
CA ASN A 222 -2.97 -13.51 4.45
C ASN A 222 -4.35 -13.45 5.09
N ALA A 223 -5.30 -12.74 4.48
CA ALA A 223 -6.67 -12.65 4.96
C ALA A 223 -7.64 -12.20 3.85
N GLN A 224 -8.93 -12.21 4.13
CA GLN A 224 -9.94 -11.68 3.22
C GLN A 224 -9.94 -10.15 3.19
N THR A 225 -9.70 -9.50 4.35
CA THR A 225 -9.59 -8.05 4.45
C THR A 225 -8.13 -7.62 4.55
N SER A 226 -7.83 -6.45 4.01
CA SER A 226 -6.46 -5.92 4.03
C SER A 226 -5.99 -5.55 5.44
N ARG A 227 -6.90 -5.12 6.31
CA ARG A 227 -6.58 -4.80 7.70
C ARG A 227 -6.22 -6.05 8.50
N ASP A 228 -6.92 -7.17 8.29
CA ASP A 228 -6.55 -8.42 8.94
C ASP A 228 -5.24 -9.00 8.38
N ALA A 229 -5.02 -8.89 7.08
CA ALA A 229 -3.77 -9.33 6.46
C ALA A 229 -2.56 -8.55 7.01
N VAL A 230 -2.65 -7.23 7.18
CA VAL A 230 -1.54 -6.43 7.74
C VAL A 230 -1.31 -6.73 9.23
N LYS A 231 -2.34 -7.02 10.00
CA LYS A 231 -2.17 -7.47 11.41
C LYS A 231 -1.36 -8.77 11.47
N LEU A 232 -1.68 -9.72 10.61
CA LEU A 232 -0.94 -10.99 10.53
C LEU A 232 0.50 -10.79 10.05
N ALA A 233 0.72 -9.93 9.05
CA ALA A 233 2.06 -9.59 8.57
C ALA A 233 2.92 -8.96 9.67
N THR A 234 2.37 -8.03 10.43
CA THR A 234 3.06 -7.40 11.56
C THR A 234 3.34 -8.42 12.68
N LYS A 235 2.39 -9.28 13.01
CA LYS A 235 2.58 -10.35 13.98
C LYS A 235 3.66 -11.35 13.53
N SER A 236 3.73 -11.66 12.24
CA SER A 236 4.78 -12.49 11.66
C SER A 236 6.16 -11.85 11.85
N LEU A 237 6.27 -10.55 11.59
CA LEU A 237 7.50 -9.78 11.77
C LEU A 237 7.92 -9.74 13.25
N ASP A 238 6.97 -9.52 14.17
CA ASP A 238 7.24 -9.56 15.62
C ASP A 238 7.71 -10.96 16.07
N THR A 239 7.16 -12.02 15.49
CA THR A 239 7.63 -13.40 15.74
C THR A 239 9.10 -13.59 15.35
N ILE A 240 9.54 -13.04 14.22
CA ILE A 240 10.96 -13.08 13.83
C ILE A 240 11.83 -12.38 14.88
N ARG A 241 11.39 -11.21 15.36
CA ARG A 241 12.09 -10.44 16.39
C ARG A 241 12.19 -11.20 17.72
N ASP A 242 11.11 -11.83 18.15
CA ASP A 242 11.07 -12.63 19.38
C ASP A 242 12.03 -13.84 19.29
N ILE A 243 12.08 -14.51 18.14
CA ILE A 243 13.04 -15.61 17.91
C ILE A 243 14.47 -15.09 18.01
N ARG A 244 14.80 -13.97 17.35
CA ARG A 244 16.11 -13.32 17.43
C ARG A 244 16.49 -13.00 18.87
N ASP A 245 15.58 -12.35 19.60
CA ASP A 245 15.82 -11.88 20.97
C ASP A 245 15.96 -13.04 21.98
N SER A 246 15.43 -14.22 21.64
CA SER A 246 15.65 -15.46 22.40
C SER A 246 17.02 -16.10 22.16
N GLY A 247 17.86 -15.52 21.28
CA GLY A 247 19.19 -16.04 20.93
C GLY A 247 19.17 -17.26 20.01
N LYS A 248 18.02 -17.60 19.42
CA LYS A 248 17.88 -18.70 18.46
C LYS A 248 18.13 -18.20 17.03
N PRO A 249 18.56 -19.07 16.10
CA PRO A 249 18.61 -18.75 14.69
C PRO A 249 17.21 -18.34 14.20
N LYS A 250 17.09 -17.08 13.69
CA LYS A 250 15.82 -16.57 13.17
C LYS A 250 15.70 -16.82 11.67
N PRO A 251 14.48 -17.05 11.15
CA PRO A 251 14.24 -16.95 9.71
C PRO A 251 14.24 -15.49 9.27
N ASP A 252 14.53 -15.24 7.99
CA ASP A 252 14.35 -13.90 7.40
C ASP A 252 12.88 -13.66 6.99
N VAL A 253 12.12 -14.72 6.75
CA VAL A 253 10.70 -14.68 6.33
C VAL A 253 9.87 -15.57 7.27
N TYR A 254 8.74 -15.03 7.72
CA TYR A 254 7.75 -15.75 8.51
C TYR A 254 6.33 -15.44 7.99
N GLU A 255 5.45 -16.43 7.93
CA GLU A 255 4.10 -16.31 7.38
C GLU A 255 3.02 -16.86 8.32
N LEU A 256 1.93 -16.07 8.52
CA LEU A 256 0.71 -16.42 9.25
C LEU A 256 -0.55 -16.28 8.37
#